data_7821b74c8bd4387c7a48403e08227ae9
#
_entry.id   7821b74c8bd4387c7a48403e08227ae9
#
_cell.length_a   1.000
_cell.length_b   1.000
_cell.length_c   1.000
_cell.angle_alpha   90.00
_cell.angle_beta   90.00
_cell.angle_gamma   90.00
#
_symmetry.space_group_name_H-M   'P 1'
#
loop_
_entity.id
_entity.type
_entity.pdbx_description
1 polymer ?
#
loop_
_entity_poly.entity_id
_entity_poly.type
_entity_poly.pdbx_seq_one_letter_code
_entity_poly.pdbx_strand_id
1 'polypeptide(L)'
;MATKATELRRFRAEKDDFFAHDHRAPLTHEQQHSFHGLLYFAENPELVIRAKVDRKVPPGEVRMATTNGKEQVYRRFGIVHFQVDGVDTQVTLYSSAGSHDLFLPFRDATSGKETYGAGRYLELHAHVTRW
;
A
#
# COMPACT_ATOMS: atom_id res chain seq x y z
N MET A 1 -18.02 -14.95 9.91
CA MET A 1 -16.78 -14.16 9.73
C MET A 1 -16.47 -14.02 8.25
N ALA A 2 -16.12 -12.81 7.83
CA ALA A 2 -15.67 -12.60 6.47
C ALA A 2 -14.30 -13.24 6.25
N THR A 3 -14.10 -13.90 5.12
CA THR A 3 -12.78 -14.38 4.71
C THR A 3 -11.92 -13.20 4.25
N LYS A 4 -10.60 -13.39 4.21
CA LYS A 4 -9.69 -12.35 3.69
C LYS A 4 -9.98 -12.01 2.22
N ALA A 5 -10.40 -13.00 1.42
CA ALA A 5 -10.84 -12.77 0.05
C ALA A 5 -12.07 -11.85 -0.01
N THR A 6 -13.02 -12.04 0.91
CA THR A 6 -14.22 -11.19 1.01
C THR A 6 -13.86 -9.78 1.43
N GLU A 7 -12.92 -9.63 2.37
CA GLU A 7 -12.42 -8.33 2.81
C GLU A 7 -11.73 -7.58 1.67
N LEU A 8 -10.91 -8.27 0.89
CA LEU A 8 -10.23 -7.69 -0.27
C LEU A 8 -11.23 -7.23 -1.33
N ARG A 9 -12.25 -8.02 -1.63
CA ARG A 9 -13.30 -7.64 -2.58
C ARG A 9 -14.04 -6.40 -2.12
N ARG A 10 -14.38 -6.34 -0.84
CA ARG A 10 -15.04 -5.17 -0.26
C ARG A 10 -14.15 -3.93 -0.35
N PHE A 11 -12.89 -4.06 0.00
CA PHE A 11 -11.93 -2.96 -0.11
C PHE A 11 -11.83 -2.43 -1.53
N ARG A 12 -11.72 -3.32 -2.51
CA ARG A 12 -11.63 -2.95 -3.93
C ARG A 12 -12.90 -2.27 -4.42
N ALA A 13 -14.06 -2.78 -4.00
CA ALA A 13 -15.35 -2.20 -4.38
C ALA A 13 -15.53 -0.79 -3.79
N GLU A 14 -15.16 -0.61 -2.53
CA GLU A 14 -15.20 0.71 -1.87
C GLU A 14 -14.26 1.69 -2.53
N LYS A 15 -13.08 1.24 -2.92
CA LYS A 15 -12.10 2.07 -3.62
C LYS A 15 -12.60 2.50 -5.00
N ASP A 16 -13.19 1.59 -5.76
CA ASP A 16 -13.78 1.91 -7.05
C ASP A 16 -14.93 2.90 -6.91
N ASP A 17 -15.77 2.74 -5.91
CA ASP A 17 -16.87 3.66 -5.62
C ASP A 17 -16.33 5.05 -5.25
N PHE A 18 -15.28 5.11 -4.44
CA PHE A 18 -14.63 6.37 -4.09
C PHE A 18 -14.13 7.11 -5.34
N PHE A 19 -13.42 6.42 -6.23
CA PHE A 19 -12.92 7.04 -7.46
C PHE A 19 -14.04 7.48 -8.38
N ALA A 20 -15.11 6.71 -8.45
CA ALA A 20 -16.23 7.02 -9.33
C ALA A 20 -17.10 8.20 -8.86
N HIS A 21 -17.25 8.37 -7.55
CA HIS A 21 -18.30 9.23 -7.02
C HIS A 21 -17.84 10.29 -6.03
N ASP A 22 -16.69 10.13 -5.37
CA ASP A 22 -16.26 11.06 -4.34
C ASP A 22 -15.55 12.27 -4.96
N HIS A 23 -15.95 13.47 -4.54
CA HIS A 23 -15.35 14.72 -5.02
C HIS A 23 -13.89 14.90 -4.59
N ARG A 24 -13.43 14.15 -3.60
CA ARG A 24 -12.03 14.16 -3.15
C ARG A 24 -11.13 13.26 -3.98
N ALA A 25 -11.71 12.44 -4.86
CA ALA A 25 -10.93 11.58 -5.74
C ALA A 25 -10.11 12.41 -6.73
N PRO A 26 -8.90 11.93 -7.12
CA PRO A 26 -8.03 12.66 -8.02
C PRO A 26 -8.45 12.53 -9.49
N LEU A 27 -9.74 12.63 -9.76
CA LEU A 27 -10.32 12.53 -11.08
C LEU A 27 -11.21 13.74 -11.34
N THR A 28 -11.25 14.21 -12.58
CA THR A 28 -12.20 15.23 -13.01
C THR A 28 -13.61 14.64 -13.07
N HIS A 29 -14.64 15.49 -13.08
CA HIS A 29 -16.03 15.03 -13.24
C HIS A 29 -16.20 14.21 -14.51
N GLU A 30 -15.57 14.61 -15.61
CA GLU A 30 -15.63 13.89 -16.86
C GLU A 30 -14.98 12.51 -16.75
N GLN A 31 -13.82 12.42 -16.10
CA GLN A 31 -13.15 11.15 -15.84
C GLN A 31 -13.97 10.25 -14.94
N GLN A 32 -14.61 10.80 -13.91
CA GLN A 32 -15.50 10.04 -13.03
C GLN A 32 -16.71 9.49 -13.78
N HIS A 33 -17.24 10.25 -14.71
CA HIS A 33 -18.40 9.84 -15.50
C HIS A 33 -18.10 8.64 -16.40
N SER A 34 -16.89 8.56 -16.91
CA SER A 34 -16.43 7.44 -17.76
C SER A 34 -15.67 6.36 -17.00
N PHE A 35 -15.57 6.47 -15.67
CA PHE A 35 -14.83 5.52 -14.84
C PHE A 35 -15.61 4.22 -14.65
N HIS A 36 -14.98 3.10 -14.96
CA HIS A 36 -15.58 1.76 -14.88
C HIS A 36 -14.87 0.83 -13.90
N GLY A 37 -14.04 1.36 -13.04
CA GLY A 37 -13.26 0.60 -12.06
C GLY A 37 -11.78 0.59 -12.37
N LEU A 38 -10.98 0.36 -11.33
CA LEU A 38 -9.55 0.17 -11.47
C LEU A 38 -9.26 -1.26 -11.96
N LEU A 39 -8.13 -1.42 -12.63
CA LEU A 39 -7.65 -2.75 -13.00
C LEU A 39 -6.87 -3.34 -11.82
N TYR A 40 -7.29 -4.51 -11.38
CA TYR A 40 -6.65 -5.23 -10.29
C TYR A 40 -6.07 -6.54 -10.79
N PHE A 41 -4.98 -6.96 -10.18
CA PHE A 41 -4.52 -8.33 -10.35
C PHE A 41 -5.52 -9.30 -9.72
N ALA A 42 -5.55 -10.52 -10.22
CA ALA A 42 -6.32 -11.59 -9.59
C ALA A 42 -5.88 -11.79 -8.14
N GLU A 43 -6.82 -12.13 -7.28
CA GLU A 43 -6.51 -12.44 -5.89
C GLU A 43 -5.53 -13.60 -5.82
N ASN A 44 -4.49 -13.45 -5.00
CA ASN A 44 -3.51 -14.51 -4.77
C ASN A 44 -3.42 -14.78 -3.27
N PRO A 45 -4.06 -15.85 -2.77
CA PRO A 45 -4.00 -16.20 -1.35
C PRO A 45 -2.58 -16.45 -0.82
N GLU A 46 -1.63 -16.82 -1.66
CA GLU A 46 -0.23 -17.01 -1.27
C GLU A 46 0.44 -15.70 -0.85
N LEU A 47 -0.10 -14.57 -1.26
CA LEU A 47 0.38 -13.25 -0.85
C LEU A 47 -0.25 -12.77 0.47
N VAL A 48 -1.07 -13.56 1.12
CA VAL A 48 -1.51 -13.31 2.48
C VAL A 48 -0.41 -13.78 3.41
N ILE A 49 0.40 -12.84 3.87
CA ILE A 49 1.63 -13.13 4.58
C ILE A 49 1.49 -12.70 6.04
N ARG A 50 1.87 -13.60 6.94
CA ARG A 50 2.02 -13.28 8.36
C ARG A 50 3.51 -13.29 8.68
N ALA A 51 4.04 -12.15 9.06
CA ALA A 51 5.46 -12.01 9.35
C ALA A 51 5.67 -11.08 10.54
N LYS A 52 6.77 -11.30 11.26
CA LYS A 52 7.19 -10.39 12.32
C LYS A 52 7.85 -9.16 11.73
N VAL A 53 7.62 -8.02 12.38
CA VAL A 53 8.34 -6.79 12.08
C VAL A 53 9.63 -6.78 12.87
N ASP A 54 10.75 -6.73 12.18
CA ASP A 54 12.05 -6.52 12.82
C ASP A 54 12.21 -5.02 13.09
N ARG A 55 12.22 -4.66 14.38
CA ARG A 55 12.36 -3.27 14.82
C ARG A 55 13.81 -2.83 14.97
N LYS A 56 14.76 -3.74 14.82
CA LYS A 56 16.20 -3.43 14.88
C LYS A 56 16.69 -2.89 13.54
N VAL A 57 16.23 -1.70 13.21
CA VAL A 57 16.62 -1.02 11.98
C VAL A 57 17.42 0.22 12.33
N PRO A 58 18.40 0.60 11.48
CA PRO A 58 19.09 1.86 11.68
C PRO A 58 18.08 3.01 11.70
N PRO A 59 18.11 3.89 12.72
CA PRO A 59 17.26 5.06 12.71
C PRO A 59 17.59 5.93 11.49
N GLY A 60 16.59 6.51 10.90
CA GLY A 60 16.78 7.37 9.75
C GLY A 60 15.49 7.98 9.28
N GLU A 61 15.60 9.23 8.86
CA GLU A 61 14.51 9.93 8.22
C GLU A 61 14.68 9.82 6.71
N VAL A 62 13.57 9.63 6.02
CA VAL A 62 13.51 9.62 4.57
C VAL A 62 12.51 10.67 4.14
N ARG A 63 12.93 11.53 3.24
CA ARG A 63 12.04 12.53 2.63
C ARG A 63 11.52 11.97 1.33
N MET A 64 10.20 11.93 1.20
CA MET A 64 9.54 11.43 0.00
C MET A 64 8.70 12.53 -0.63
N ALA A 65 8.83 12.69 -1.93
CA ALA A 65 8.00 13.63 -2.68
C ALA A 65 6.57 13.09 -2.76
N THR A 66 5.62 13.97 -2.53
CA THR A 66 4.20 13.66 -2.71
C THR A 66 3.70 14.17 -4.06
N THR A 67 2.52 13.72 -4.47
CA THR A 67 1.94 14.10 -5.77
C THR A 67 1.67 15.60 -5.93
N ASN A 68 1.59 16.34 -4.83
CA ASN A 68 1.39 17.79 -4.86
C ASN A 68 2.70 18.59 -4.78
N GLY A 69 3.85 17.94 -4.97
CA GLY A 69 5.15 18.57 -4.96
C GLY A 69 5.72 18.88 -3.57
N LYS A 70 5.03 18.53 -2.52
CA LYS A 70 5.51 18.67 -1.15
C LYS A 70 6.30 17.44 -0.73
N GLU A 71 7.32 17.66 0.10
CA GLU A 71 8.04 16.55 0.72
C GLU A 71 7.38 16.18 2.04
N GLN A 72 7.27 14.88 2.29
CA GLN A 72 6.85 14.36 3.57
C GLN A 72 7.98 13.56 4.20
N VAL A 73 8.20 13.77 5.50
CA VAL A 73 9.25 13.09 6.24
C VAL A 73 8.70 11.82 6.85
N TYR A 74 9.35 10.71 6.56
CA TYR A 74 9.05 9.40 7.12
C TYR A 74 10.25 8.90 7.93
N ARG A 75 9.97 8.08 8.94
CA ARG A 75 11.00 7.41 9.73
C ARG A 75 10.93 5.92 9.51
N ARG A 76 12.08 5.27 9.43
CA ARG A 76 12.11 3.81 9.36
C ARG A 76 11.52 3.23 10.64
N PHE A 77 10.51 2.40 10.48
CA PHE A 77 9.83 1.73 11.58
C PHE A 77 10.34 0.32 11.78
N GLY A 78 10.52 -0.42 10.72
CA GLY A 78 10.96 -1.81 10.78
C GLY A 78 11.08 -2.44 9.40
N ILE A 79 11.57 -3.65 9.39
CA ILE A 79 11.71 -4.47 8.17
C ILE A 79 10.91 -5.75 8.35
N VAL A 80 10.20 -6.16 7.31
CA VAL A 80 9.49 -7.43 7.26
C VAL A 80 10.20 -8.33 6.28
N HIS A 81 10.54 -9.54 6.72
CA HIS A 81 11.16 -10.58 5.90
C HIS A 81 10.12 -11.65 5.59
N PHE A 82 10.04 -12.06 4.34
CA PHE A 82 9.10 -13.09 3.91
C PHE A 82 9.61 -13.73 2.61
N GLN A 83 8.92 -14.76 2.16
CA GLN A 83 9.24 -15.42 0.89
C GLN A 83 8.08 -15.26 -0.09
N VAL A 84 8.42 -15.00 -1.34
CA VAL A 84 7.49 -15.00 -2.47
C VAL A 84 8.05 -15.98 -3.49
N ASP A 85 7.28 -17.01 -3.81
CA ASP A 85 7.70 -18.07 -4.75
C ASP A 85 9.06 -18.68 -4.38
N GLY A 86 9.30 -18.87 -3.07
CA GLY A 86 10.56 -19.41 -2.57
C GLY A 86 11.73 -18.43 -2.54
N VAL A 87 11.53 -17.21 -2.95
CA VAL A 87 12.57 -16.16 -2.96
C VAL A 87 12.47 -15.32 -1.70
N ASP A 88 13.58 -15.19 -0.97
CA ASP A 88 13.67 -14.34 0.19
C ASP A 88 13.49 -12.87 -0.21
N THR A 89 12.58 -12.21 0.46
CA THR A 89 12.19 -10.83 0.15
C THR A 89 12.12 -10.03 1.45
N GLN A 90 12.41 -8.76 1.38
CA GLN A 90 12.21 -7.84 2.49
C GLN A 90 11.60 -6.54 2.03
N VAL A 91 10.80 -5.93 2.90
CA VAL A 91 10.24 -4.60 2.69
C VAL A 91 10.42 -3.78 3.95
N THR A 92 10.58 -2.48 3.78
CA THR A 92 10.72 -1.56 4.90
C THR A 92 9.40 -0.87 5.17
N LEU A 93 9.05 -0.79 6.45
CA LEU A 93 7.90 -0.05 6.93
C LEU A 93 8.37 1.32 7.43
N TYR A 94 7.59 2.34 7.14
CA TYR A 94 7.86 3.71 7.57
C TYR A 94 6.69 4.24 8.39
N SER A 95 7.02 5.10 9.35
CA SER A 95 6.04 5.85 10.13
C SER A 95 6.13 7.33 9.79
N SER A 96 5.06 8.06 10.02
CA SER A 96 5.05 9.51 9.89
C SER A 96 4.52 10.16 11.16
N ALA A 97 4.98 11.38 11.43
CA ALA A 97 4.53 12.12 12.60
C ALA A 97 3.02 12.39 12.51
N GLY A 98 2.31 12.19 13.62
CA GLY A 98 0.88 12.47 13.70
C GLY A 98 -0.03 11.40 13.10
N SER A 99 0.53 10.28 12.63
CA SER A 99 -0.26 9.17 12.10
C SER A 99 0.05 7.88 12.85
N HIS A 100 -0.98 7.07 13.06
CA HIS A 100 -0.84 5.71 13.60
C HIS A 100 -0.67 4.67 12.50
N ASP A 101 -0.78 5.08 11.25
CA ASP A 101 -0.65 4.17 10.12
C ASP A 101 0.81 4.03 9.72
N LEU A 102 1.13 2.86 9.18
CA LEU A 102 2.44 2.58 8.61
C LEU A 102 2.35 2.61 7.09
N PHE A 103 3.40 3.09 6.48
CA PHE A 103 3.55 3.20 5.04
C PHE A 103 4.55 2.16 4.56
N LEU A 104 4.15 1.36 3.57
CA LEU A 104 4.96 0.31 2.99
C LEU A 104 5.09 0.54 1.49
N PRO A 105 6.11 1.31 1.07
CA PRO A 105 6.39 1.47 -0.35
C PRO A 105 7.17 0.28 -0.89
N PHE A 106 6.91 -0.11 -2.12
CA PHE A 106 7.63 -1.20 -2.76
C PHE A 106 7.65 -1.06 -4.27
N ARG A 107 8.61 -1.72 -4.88
CA ARG A 107 8.69 -1.92 -6.31
C ARG A 107 8.83 -3.41 -6.57
N ASP A 108 8.33 -3.87 -7.69
CA ASP A 108 8.44 -5.27 -8.10
C ASP A 108 8.66 -5.38 -9.61
N ALA A 109 8.65 -6.60 -10.13
CA ALA A 109 8.88 -6.86 -11.55
C ALA A 109 7.81 -6.24 -12.45
N THR A 110 6.65 -5.87 -11.92
CA THR A 110 5.58 -5.21 -12.69
C THR A 110 5.79 -3.70 -12.80
N SER A 111 6.69 -3.11 -12.00
CA SER A 111 6.93 -1.67 -11.98
C SER A 111 7.44 -1.17 -13.33
N GLY A 112 6.75 -0.19 -13.89
CA GLY A 112 7.06 0.34 -15.21
C GLY A 112 6.51 -0.49 -16.37
N LYS A 113 5.80 -1.56 -16.08
CA LYS A 113 5.13 -2.42 -17.07
C LYS A 113 3.62 -2.38 -16.82
N GLU A 114 3.11 -3.30 -15.99
CA GLU A 114 1.69 -3.35 -15.64
C GLU A 114 1.32 -2.36 -14.54
N THR A 115 2.29 -1.88 -13.76
CA THR A 115 2.06 -0.93 -12.68
C THR A 115 2.93 0.32 -12.83
N TYR A 116 2.66 1.32 -12.01
CA TYR A 116 3.37 2.59 -12.04
C TYR A 116 4.87 2.41 -11.79
N GLY A 117 5.71 3.06 -12.61
CA GLY A 117 7.16 2.85 -12.59
C GLY A 117 7.87 3.30 -11.33
N ALA A 118 7.34 4.29 -10.63
CA ALA A 118 7.91 4.75 -9.35
C ALA A 118 7.61 3.80 -8.20
N GLY A 119 6.74 2.82 -8.40
CA GLY A 119 6.35 1.85 -7.38
C GLY A 119 4.94 2.07 -6.87
N ARG A 120 4.57 1.22 -5.93
CA ARG A 120 3.27 1.25 -5.24
C ARG A 120 3.49 1.28 -3.75
N TYR A 121 2.42 1.40 -3.01
CA TYR A 121 2.49 1.37 -1.55
C TYR A 121 1.26 0.72 -0.94
N LEU A 122 1.43 0.23 0.26
CA LEU A 122 0.33 -0.17 1.13
C LEU A 122 0.32 0.74 2.35
N GLU A 123 -0.86 1.05 2.84
CA GLU A 123 -1.05 1.66 4.14
C GLU A 123 -1.52 0.59 5.11
N LEU A 124 -0.79 0.42 6.21
CA LEU A 124 -1.09 -0.57 7.22
C LEU A 124 -1.57 0.13 8.48
N HIS A 125 -2.71 -0.30 8.99
CA HIS A 125 -3.27 0.27 10.21
C HIS A 125 -2.64 -0.39 11.43
N ALA A 126 -2.16 0.45 12.35
CA ALA A 126 -1.62 0.02 13.61
C ALA A 126 -2.75 -0.36 14.57
N HIS A 127 -3.29 -1.55 14.43
CA HIS A 127 -4.19 -2.09 15.45
C HIS A 127 -3.38 -2.81 16.52
N VAL A 128 -2.81 -2.01 17.33
CA VAL A 128 -2.44 -2.25 18.72
C VAL A 128 -1.39 -3.32 19.00
N THR A 129 -1.31 -4.48 18.40
CA THR A 129 -0.34 -5.49 18.86
C THR A 129 0.04 -6.57 17.88
N ARG A 130 -0.55 -6.58 16.71
CA ARG A 130 -0.24 -7.60 15.71
C ARG A 130 -0.10 -6.97 14.34
N TRP A 131 1.06 -7.10 13.81
CA TRP A 131 1.39 -6.69 12.47
C TRP A 131 1.55 -7.93 11.60
#